data_c8010489d4dc0bb065e4f76bcb3bc6cb
#
_entry.id   c8010489d4dc0bb065e4f76bcb3bc6cb
#
_cell.length_a   1.000
_cell.length_b   1.000
_cell.length_c   1.000
_cell.angle_alpha   90.00
_cell.angle_beta   90.00
_cell.angle_gamma   90.00
#
_symmetry.space_group_name_H-M   'P 1'
#
loop_
_entity.id
_entity.type
_entity.pdbx_description
1 polymer ?
#
loop_
_entity_poly.entity_id
_entity_poly.type
_entity_poly.pdbx_seq_one_letter_code
_entity_poly.pdbx_strand_id
1 'polypeptide(L)'
;MIVACGVLALLYGVYAIQSVLAAPAGTDRMKEIAAAVQEGASAYLNRQYSAIAIAGIVIGVILGFLEGTTVAIGFFIGAILSGAAGYIGMNVSVRANVRTAEAARSQGLAEGLSVAFKSGAITGMLVAGLALLGVVVYWLVLQNVL
;
A
#
# COMPACT_ATOMS: atom_id res chain seq x y z
N MET A 1 21.24 9.07 -4.64
CA MET A 1 20.83 7.79 -5.29
C MET A 1 19.62 7.17 -4.60
N ILE A 2 19.64 6.91 -3.29
CA ILE A 2 18.54 6.18 -2.59
C ILE A 2 17.19 6.90 -2.73
N VAL A 3 17.15 8.22 -2.55
CA VAL A 3 15.92 9.02 -2.74
C VAL A 3 15.36 8.86 -4.17
N ALA A 4 16.24 8.87 -5.18
CA ALA A 4 15.81 8.67 -6.56
C ALA A 4 15.19 7.28 -6.78
N CYS A 5 15.76 6.22 -6.17
CA CYS A 5 15.18 4.88 -6.24
C CYS A 5 13.80 4.83 -5.56
N GLY A 6 13.64 5.45 -4.40
CA GLY A 6 12.35 5.54 -3.72
C GLY A 6 11.29 6.29 -4.53
N VAL A 7 11.66 7.42 -5.13
CA VAL A 7 10.75 8.18 -6.01
C VAL A 7 10.37 7.38 -7.25
N LEU A 8 11.32 6.72 -7.90
CA LEU A 8 11.04 5.86 -9.07
C LEU A 8 10.10 4.70 -8.71
N ALA A 9 10.27 4.10 -7.54
CA ALA A 9 9.37 3.06 -7.05
C ALA A 9 7.93 3.57 -6.89
N LEU A 10 7.75 4.78 -6.33
CA LEU A 10 6.42 5.38 -6.19
C LEU A 10 5.81 5.76 -7.54
N LEU A 11 6.61 6.31 -8.46
CA LEU A 11 6.13 6.64 -9.82
C LEU A 11 5.67 5.39 -10.57
N TYR A 12 6.45 4.31 -10.48
CA TYR A 12 6.03 3.02 -11.03
C TYR A 12 4.75 2.51 -10.36
N GLY A 13 4.64 2.63 -9.03
CA GLY A 13 3.43 2.26 -8.29
C GLY A 13 2.18 2.98 -8.81
N VAL A 14 2.26 4.30 -9.00
CA VAL A 14 1.17 5.12 -9.57
C VAL A 14 0.81 4.67 -10.99
N TYR A 15 1.81 4.49 -11.85
CA TYR A 15 1.59 3.97 -13.21
C TYR A 15 0.91 2.60 -13.21
N ALA A 16 1.39 1.68 -12.38
CA ALA A 16 0.84 0.34 -12.30
C ALA A 16 -0.60 0.34 -11.75
N ILE A 17 -0.93 1.19 -10.77
CA ILE A 17 -2.30 1.38 -10.27
C ILE A 17 -3.22 1.78 -11.42
N GLN A 18 -2.84 2.79 -12.20
CA GLN A 18 -3.65 3.26 -13.34
C GLN A 18 -3.82 2.14 -14.38
N SER A 19 -2.74 1.43 -14.71
CA SER A 19 -2.77 0.32 -15.67
C SER A 19 -3.69 -0.81 -15.22
N VAL A 20 -3.63 -1.22 -13.95
CA VAL A 20 -4.47 -2.30 -13.40
C VAL A 20 -5.93 -1.87 -13.33
N LEU A 21 -6.21 -0.65 -12.85
CA LEU A 21 -7.58 -0.16 -12.70
C LEU A 21 -8.26 0.16 -14.04
N ALA A 22 -7.50 0.42 -15.10
CA ALA A 22 -8.01 0.58 -16.46
C ALA A 22 -8.40 -0.75 -17.14
N ALA A 23 -7.93 -1.89 -16.64
CA ALA A 23 -8.25 -3.19 -17.21
C ALA A 23 -9.75 -3.52 -17.06
N PRO A 24 -10.35 -4.24 -18.03
CA PRO A 24 -11.76 -4.60 -18.00
C PRO A 24 -12.14 -5.38 -16.74
N ALA A 25 -13.27 -5.06 -16.13
CA ALA A 25 -13.79 -5.71 -14.93
C ALA A 25 -14.75 -6.88 -15.24
N GLY A 26 -14.90 -7.25 -16.50
CA GLY A 26 -15.71 -8.39 -16.93
C GLY A 26 -17.21 -8.12 -16.98
N THR A 27 -17.98 -9.19 -16.83
CA THR A 27 -19.44 -9.17 -16.95
C THR A 27 -20.10 -8.44 -15.77
N ASP A 28 -21.38 -8.07 -15.93
CA ASP A 28 -22.12 -7.38 -14.86
C ASP A 28 -22.25 -8.25 -13.60
N ARG A 29 -22.36 -9.56 -13.76
CA ARG A 29 -22.36 -10.49 -12.63
C ARG A 29 -21.02 -10.52 -11.89
N MET A 30 -19.90 -10.44 -12.61
CA MET A 30 -18.57 -10.33 -12.01
C MET A 30 -18.41 -9.03 -11.23
N LYS A 31 -18.91 -7.93 -11.77
CA LYS A 31 -18.87 -6.60 -11.11
C LYS A 31 -19.73 -6.59 -9.85
N GLU A 32 -20.91 -7.20 -9.87
CA GLU A 32 -21.80 -7.33 -8.71
C GLU A 32 -21.11 -8.07 -7.56
N ILE A 33 -20.52 -9.23 -7.86
CA ILE A 33 -19.78 -10.01 -6.87
C ILE A 33 -18.56 -9.22 -6.36
N ALA A 34 -17.83 -8.58 -7.26
CA ALA A 34 -16.66 -7.76 -6.90
C ALA A 34 -17.05 -6.58 -6.00
N ALA A 35 -18.22 -5.96 -6.21
CA ALA A 35 -18.71 -4.87 -5.37
C ALA A 35 -18.98 -5.37 -3.94
N ALA A 36 -19.61 -6.52 -3.76
CA ALA A 36 -19.85 -7.12 -2.45
C ALA A 36 -18.52 -7.44 -1.72
N VAL A 37 -17.54 -8.00 -2.45
CA VAL A 37 -16.18 -8.25 -1.89
C VAL A 37 -15.49 -6.96 -1.50
N GLN A 38 -15.59 -5.90 -2.30
CA GLN A 38 -15.00 -4.59 -2.00
C GLN A 38 -15.63 -3.94 -0.77
N GLU A 39 -16.94 -4.06 -0.61
CA GLU A 39 -17.65 -3.57 0.57
C GLU A 39 -17.16 -4.26 1.86
N GLY A 40 -17.12 -5.60 1.84
CA GLY A 40 -16.58 -6.37 2.97
C GLY A 40 -15.12 -6.05 3.28
N ALA A 41 -14.28 -5.93 2.24
CA ALA A 41 -12.87 -5.58 2.41
C ALA A 41 -12.70 -4.16 2.99
N SER A 42 -13.52 -3.19 2.55
CA SER A 42 -13.48 -1.82 3.08
C SER A 42 -13.88 -1.77 4.56
N ALA A 43 -14.93 -2.49 4.94
CA ALA A 43 -15.37 -2.59 6.33
C ALA A 43 -14.28 -3.22 7.22
N TYR A 44 -13.67 -4.31 6.75
CA TYR A 44 -12.57 -4.98 7.44
C TYR A 44 -11.35 -4.06 7.60
N LEU A 45 -10.90 -3.42 6.51
CA LEU A 45 -9.76 -2.50 6.54
C LEU A 45 -9.99 -1.35 7.52
N ASN A 46 -11.14 -0.69 7.47
CA ASN A 46 -11.44 0.42 8.35
C ASN A 46 -11.40 -0.02 9.82
N ARG A 47 -11.95 -1.18 10.14
CA ARG A 47 -11.93 -1.73 11.51
C ARG A 47 -10.51 -2.05 11.96
N GLN A 48 -9.75 -2.72 11.10
CA GLN A 48 -8.38 -3.12 11.40
C GLN A 48 -7.45 -1.92 11.56
N TYR A 49 -7.50 -0.96 10.65
CA TYR A 49 -6.66 0.24 10.73
C TYR A 49 -6.99 1.13 11.92
N SER A 50 -8.25 1.17 12.34
CA SER A 50 -8.63 1.85 13.59
C SER A 50 -7.98 1.19 14.82
N ALA A 51 -7.97 -0.14 14.88
CA ALA A 51 -7.33 -0.87 15.97
C ALA A 51 -5.79 -0.69 15.96
N ILE A 52 -5.17 -0.74 14.76
CA ILE A 52 -3.73 -0.49 14.56
C ILE A 52 -3.37 0.94 14.99
N ALA A 53 -4.19 1.93 14.64
CA ALA A 53 -3.96 3.32 15.02
C ALA A 53 -3.96 3.51 16.54
N ILE A 54 -4.92 2.91 17.25
CA ILE A 54 -4.98 2.97 18.72
C ILE A 54 -3.73 2.31 19.32
N ALA A 55 -3.39 1.10 18.89
CA ALA A 55 -2.21 0.40 19.37
C ALA A 55 -0.91 1.18 19.05
N GLY A 56 -0.82 1.76 17.84
CA GLY A 56 0.30 2.58 17.42
C GLY A 56 0.49 3.83 18.27
N ILE A 57 -0.61 4.52 18.64
CA ILE A 57 -0.54 5.68 19.54
C ILE A 57 0.00 5.25 20.91
N VAL A 58 -0.53 4.17 21.49
CA VAL A 58 -0.07 3.68 22.79
C VAL A 58 1.42 3.34 22.75
N ILE A 59 1.87 2.58 21.75
CA ILE A 59 3.28 2.19 21.59
C ILE A 59 4.15 3.44 21.36
N GLY A 60 3.72 4.36 20.50
CA GLY A 60 4.47 5.59 20.22
C GLY A 60 4.65 6.47 21.46
N VAL A 61 3.62 6.58 22.31
CA VAL A 61 3.71 7.30 23.59
C VAL A 61 4.70 6.61 24.53
N ILE A 62 4.64 5.28 24.66
CA ILE A 62 5.58 4.51 25.49
C ILE A 62 7.02 4.72 25.01
N LEU A 63 7.27 4.62 23.69
CA LEU A 63 8.60 4.86 23.12
C LEU A 63 9.08 6.29 23.38
N GLY A 64 8.19 7.28 23.31
CA GLY A 64 8.53 8.68 23.60
C GLY A 64 9.01 8.88 25.03
N PHE A 65 8.45 8.16 26.00
CA PHE A 65 8.89 8.21 27.39
C PHE A 65 10.16 7.42 27.69
N LEU A 66 10.34 6.27 27.02
CA LEU A 66 11.48 5.37 27.28
C LEU A 66 12.73 5.76 26.48
N GLU A 67 12.58 6.05 25.19
CA GLU A 67 13.67 6.24 24.23
C GLU A 67 13.80 7.69 23.75
N GLY A 68 12.85 8.53 24.12
CA GLY A 68 12.83 9.94 23.77
C GLY A 68 12.02 10.29 22.51
N THR A 69 11.78 11.58 22.35
CA THR A 69 10.90 12.14 21.31
C THR A 69 11.37 11.83 19.89
N THR A 70 12.67 11.80 19.65
CA THR A 70 13.24 11.50 18.34
C THR A 70 12.85 10.11 17.87
N VAL A 71 12.95 9.09 18.73
CA VAL A 71 12.59 7.71 18.40
C VAL A 71 11.07 7.60 18.17
N ALA A 72 10.26 8.27 19.00
CA ALA A 72 8.82 8.28 18.83
C ALA A 72 8.38 8.90 17.49
N ILE A 73 9.00 10.01 17.07
CA ILE A 73 8.72 10.63 15.76
C ILE A 73 9.07 9.67 14.63
N GLY A 74 10.25 9.03 14.67
CA GLY A 74 10.65 8.03 13.68
C GLY A 74 9.67 6.86 13.60
N PHE A 75 9.21 6.37 14.75
CA PHE A 75 8.18 5.34 14.84
C PHE A 75 6.87 5.76 14.16
N PHE A 76 6.35 6.96 14.46
CA PHE A 76 5.12 7.45 13.83
C PHE A 76 5.25 7.66 12.33
N ILE A 77 6.38 8.18 11.85
CA ILE A 77 6.65 8.29 10.41
C ILE A 77 6.60 6.91 9.76
N GLY A 78 7.31 5.92 10.31
CA GLY A 78 7.31 4.55 9.80
C GLY A 78 5.92 3.91 9.82
N ALA A 79 5.18 4.06 10.93
CA ALA A 79 3.84 3.52 11.10
C ALA A 79 2.85 4.10 10.07
N ILE A 80 2.89 5.43 9.85
CA ILE A 80 2.03 6.11 8.87
C ILE A 80 2.35 5.66 7.45
N LEU A 81 3.63 5.64 7.07
CA LEU A 81 4.05 5.24 5.73
C LEU A 81 3.74 3.77 5.44
N SER A 82 3.97 2.88 6.41
CA SER A 82 3.64 1.47 6.31
C SER A 82 2.12 1.26 6.23
N GLY A 83 1.36 1.96 7.06
CA GLY A 83 -0.09 1.95 7.03
C GLY A 83 -0.65 2.42 5.69
N ALA A 84 -0.13 3.52 5.15
CA ALA A 84 -0.53 4.04 3.85
C ALA A 84 -0.24 3.04 2.72
N ALA A 85 0.95 2.44 2.69
CA ALA A 85 1.31 1.42 1.70
C ALA A 85 0.37 0.22 1.74
N GLY A 86 0.09 -0.30 2.95
CA GLY A 86 -0.79 -1.44 3.15
C GLY A 86 -2.24 -1.14 2.77
N TYR A 87 -2.75 0.01 3.20
CA TYR A 87 -4.13 0.43 2.89
C TYR A 87 -4.35 0.63 1.38
N ILE A 88 -3.45 1.36 0.72
CA ILE A 88 -3.52 1.59 -0.73
C ILE A 88 -3.37 0.25 -1.47
N GLY A 89 -2.36 -0.55 -1.11
CA GLY A 89 -2.09 -1.83 -1.74
C GLY A 89 -3.28 -2.78 -1.67
N MET A 90 -3.91 -2.92 -0.49
CA MET A 90 -5.08 -3.77 -0.32
C MET A 90 -6.30 -3.25 -1.11
N ASN A 91 -6.56 -1.95 -1.09
CA ASN A 91 -7.64 -1.36 -1.88
C ASN A 91 -7.48 -1.60 -3.38
N VAL A 92 -6.26 -1.53 -3.90
CA VAL A 92 -5.97 -1.83 -5.30
C VAL A 92 -6.11 -3.32 -5.57
N SER A 93 -5.56 -4.17 -4.69
CA SER A 93 -5.61 -5.64 -4.83
C SER A 93 -7.03 -6.17 -4.91
N VAL A 94 -7.91 -5.72 -4.02
CA VAL A 94 -9.34 -6.13 -4.03
C VAL A 94 -10.03 -5.75 -5.35
N ARG A 95 -9.68 -4.58 -5.91
CA ARG A 95 -10.20 -4.15 -7.21
C ARG A 95 -9.55 -4.86 -8.39
N ALA A 96 -8.33 -5.34 -8.23
CA ALA A 96 -7.60 -6.09 -9.25
C ALA A 96 -8.13 -7.52 -9.42
N ASN A 97 -8.69 -8.14 -8.37
CA ASN A 97 -9.14 -9.53 -8.38
C ASN A 97 -10.10 -9.84 -9.54
N VAL A 98 -11.14 -9.01 -9.72
CA VAL A 98 -12.11 -9.21 -10.80
C VAL A 98 -11.49 -9.01 -12.18
N ARG A 99 -10.54 -8.09 -12.30
CA ARG A 99 -9.81 -7.80 -13.55
C ARG A 99 -8.86 -8.93 -13.92
N THR A 100 -8.22 -9.54 -12.92
CA THR A 100 -7.41 -10.75 -13.09
C THR A 100 -8.25 -11.91 -13.59
N ALA A 101 -9.43 -12.11 -12.99
CA ALA A 101 -10.36 -13.16 -13.40
C ALA A 101 -10.87 -12.93 -14.83
N GLU A 102 -11.20 -11.69 -15.18
CA GLU A 102 -11.65 -11.36 -16.55
C GLU A 102 -10.52 -11.51 -17.57
N ALA A 103 -9.32 -11.06 -17.27
CA ALA A 103 -8.18 -11.23 -18.15
C ALA A 103 -7.89 -12.72 -18.41
N ALA A 104 -7.90 -13.53 -17.36
CA ALA A 104 -7.71 -14.98 -17.49
C ALA A 104 -8.83 -15.64 -18.30
N ARG A 105 -10.08 -15.21 -18.14
CA ARG A 105 -11.23 -15.73 -18.85
C ARG A 105 -11.24 -15.36 -20.35
N SER A 106 -10.92 -14.11 -20.67
CA SER A 106 -11.05 -13.55 -22.04
C SER A 106 -9.80 -13.66 -22.89
N GLN A 107 -8.61 -13.60 -22.26
CA GLN A 107 -7.32 -13.52 -22.95
C GLN A 107 -6.36 -14.66 -22.56
N GLY A 108 -6.77 -15.51 -21.63
CA GLY A 108 -5.98 -16.66 -21.18
C GLY A 108 -5.15 -16.43 -19.93
N LEU A 109 -4.55 -17.52 -19.44
CA LEU A 109 -3.86 -17.55 -18.14
C LEU A 109 -2.67 -16.59 -18.07
N ALA A 110 -1.94 -16.41 -19.17
CA ALA A 110 -0.78 -15.53 -19.22
C ALA A 110 -1.14 -14.07 -18.94
N GLU A 111 -2.25 -13.58 -19.50
CA GLU A 111 -2.70 -12.22 -19.27
C GLU A 111 -3.29 -12.03 -17.86
N GLY A 112 -4.05 -13.05 -17.38
CA GLY A 112 -4.48 -13.07 -15.98
C GLY A 112 -3.31 -12.98 -15.01
N LEU A 113 -2.22 -13.73 -15.26
CA LEU A 113 -1.00 -13.68 -14.46
C LEU A 113 -0.31 -12.31 -14.54
N SER A 114 -0.29 -11.69 -15.71
CA SER A 114 0.26 -10.34 -15.92
C SER A 114 -0.45 -9.30 -15.06
N VAL A 115 -1.79 -9.30 -15.04
CA VAL A 115 -2.60 -8.39 -14.21
C VAL A 115 -2.37 -8.68 -12.72
N ALA A 116 -2.37 -9.94 -12.31
CA ALA A 116 -2.11 -10.34 -10.93
C ALA A 116 -0.72 -9.90 -10.46
N PHE A 117 0.31 -10.12 -11.27
CA PHE A 117 1.68 -9.72 -10.96
C PHE A 117 1.82 -8.21 -10.83
N LYS A 118 1.24 -7.44 -11.76
CA LYS A 118 1.22 -5.97 -11.67
C LYS A 118 0.56 -5.49 -10.37
N SER A 119 -0.56 -6.10 -9.99
CA SER A 119 -1.24 -5.79 -8.73
C SER A 119 -0.37 -6.05 -7.50
N GLY A 120 0.34 -7.17 -7.44
CA GLY A 120 1.30 -7.47 -6.38
C GLY A 120 2.49 -6.52 -6.37
N ALA A 121 3.02 -6.18 -7.55
CA ALA A 121 4.12 -5.24 -7.71
C ALA A 121 3.79 -3.84 -7.18
N ILE A 122 2.53 -3.39 -7.27
CA ILE A 122 2.08 -2.11 -6.71
C ILE A 122 2.36 -2.06 -5.21
N THR A 123 1.90 -3.07 -4.46
CA THR A 123 2.12 -3.13 -3.01
C THR A 123 3.60 -3.19 -2.67
N GLY A 124 4.36 -4.04 -3.36
CA GLY A 124 5.81 -4.16 -3.15
C GLY A 124 6.57 -2.86 -3.39
N MET A 125 6.26 -2.16 -4.48
CA MET A 125 6.93 -0.90 -4.83
C MET A 125 6.53 0.25 -3.90
N LEU A 126 5.27 0.30 -3.45
CA LEU A 126 4.83 1.28 -2.44
C LEU A 126 5.55 1.05 -1.11
N VAL A 127 5.62 -0.20 -0.65
CA VAL A 127 6.32 -0.53 0.61
C VAL A 127 7.79 -0.18 0.50
N ALA A 128 8.49 -0.64 -0.54
CA ALA A 128 9.91 -0.37 -0.72
C ALA A 128 10.19 1.14 -0.89
N GLY A 129 9.41 1.83 -1.73
CA GLY A 129 9.57 3.25 -1.98
C GLY A 129 9.34 4.12 -0.75
N LEU A 130 8.25 3.90 -0.02
CA LEU A 130 7.93 4.65 1.19
C LEU A 130 8.90 4.33 2.33
N ALA A 131 9.34 3.07 2.48
CA ALA A 131 10.33 2.71 3.48
C ALA A 131 11.68 3.39 3.21
N LEU A 132 12.18 3.34 1.96
CA LEU A 132 13.42 4.01 1.59
C LEU A 132 13.34 5.52 1.81
N LEU A 133 12.26 6.16 1.36
CA LEU A 133 12.08 7.60 1.54
C LEU A 133 11.92 7.97 3.02
N GLY A 134 11.13 7.22 3.77
CA GLY A 134 10.93 7.46 5.20
C GLY A 134 12.23 7.42 5.99
N VAL A 135 13.02 6.37 5.79
CA VAL A 135 14.31 6.21 6.49
C VAL A 135 15.31 7.30 6.08
N VAL A 136 15.49 7.54 4.78
CA VAL A 136 16.50 8.48 4.29
C VAL A 136 16.14 9.92 4.61
N VAL A 137 14.89 10.33 4.43
CA VAL A 137 14.45 11.69 4.73
C VAL A 137 14.55 11.95 6.24
N TYR A 138 14.11 10.99 7.06
CA TYR A 138 14.21 11.13 8.50
C TYR A 138 15.68 11.22 8.97
N TRP A 139 16.55 10.39 8.43
CA TRP A 139 17.99 10.44 8.73
C TRP A 139 18.64 11.77 8.32
N LEU A 140 18.32 12.29 7.13
CA LEU A 140 18.82 13.59 6.67
C LEU A 140 18.34 14.75 7.56
N VAL A 141 17.10 14.70 8.02
CA VAL A 141 16.56 15.70 8.95
C VAL A 141 17.32 15.65 10.27
N LEU A 142 17.56 14.47 10.82
CA LEU A 142 18.31 14.31 12.06
C LEU A 142 19.75 14.84 11.95
N GLN A 143 20.44 14.58 10.85
CA GLN A 143 21.80 15.08 10.63
C GLN A 143 21.89 16.62 10.55
N ASN A 144 20.80 17.31 10.19
CA ASN A 144 20.79 18.76 10.10
C ASN A 144 20.26 19.44 11.36
N VAL A 145 19.69 18.69 12.30
CA VAL A 145 19.07 19.22 13.53
C VAL A 145 19.90 18.86 14.77
N LEU A 146 20.71 17.82 14.70
CA LEU A 146 21.64 17.38 15.75
C LEU A 146 23.07 17.73 15.38
#